data_c6e21f07e6008c584de5c07daf4d409c
#
_entry.id   c6e21f07e6008c584de5c07daf4d409c
#
_cell.length_a   1.000
_cell.length_b   1.000
_cell.length_c   1.000
_cell.angle_alpha   90.00
_cell.angle_beta   90.00
_cell.angle_gamma   90.00
#
_symmetry.space_group_name_H-M   'P 1'
#
loop_
_entity.id
_entity.type
_entity.pdbx_description
1 polymer ?
#
loop_
_entity_poly.entity_id
_entity_poly.type
_entity_poly.pdbx_seq_one_letter_code
_entity_poly.pdbx_strand_id
1 'polypeptide(L)'
;MEFESREVTFTQGEADKEGIIAGIEIATKKMKKGERDQLTISAKYGYGEAGCPELNIPPNATLDYEVEMISFDKVRTEVITIS
;
A
#
# COMPACT_ATOMS: atom_id res chain seq x y z
N MET A 1 4.91 1.95 20.58
CA MET A 1 3.87 1.38 19.73
C MET A 1 4.50 0.44 18.71
N GLU A 2 3.98 -0.76 18.64
CA GLU A 2 4.48 -1.73 17.69
C GLU A 2 3.75 -1.60 16.37
N PHE A 3 4.51 -1.65 15.30
CA PHE A 3 3.92 -1.73 13.96
C PHE A 3 3.81 -3.19 13.59
N GLU A 4 2.62 -3.62 13.25
CA GLU A 4 2.43 -4.95 12.74
C GLU A 4 2.61 -4.92 11.23
N SER A 5 3.61 -5.67 10.76
CA SER A 5 3.76 -5.90 9.33
C SER A 5 2.74 -6.92 8.89
N ARG A 6 2.12 -6.68 7.75
CA ARG A 6 1.22 -7.68 7.18
C ARG A 6 1.59 -7.94 5.73
N GLU A 7 1.40 -9.17 5.32
CA GLU A 7 1.59 -9.58 3.94
C GLU A 7 0.26 -9.48 3.21
N VAL A 8 0.30 -8.84 2.03
CA VAL A 8 -0.89 -8.66 1.22
C VAL A 8 -0.58 -9.10 -0.21
N THR A 9 -1.54 -9.76 -0.83
CA THR A 9 -1.46 -10.16 -2.23
C THR A 9 -2.54 -9.41 -3.02
N PHE A 10 -2.15 -8.79 -4.11
CA PHE A 10 -3.10 -8.09 -4.97
C PHE A 10 -2.61 -8.11 -6.43
N THR A 11 -3.54 -7.89 -7.36
CA THR A 11 -3.21 -7.78 -8.78
C THR A 11 -3.21 -6.30 -9.17
N GLN A 12 -2.20 -5.87 -9.93
CA GLN A 12 -2.13 -4.50 -10.42
C GLN A 12 -3.40 -4.16 -11.21
N GLY A 13 -3.96 -2.99 -10.93
CA GLY A 13 -5.23 -2.54 -11.49
C GLY A 13 -6.44 -2.96 -10.66
N GLU A 14 -6.25 -3.85 -9.67
CA GLU A 14 -7.34 -4.36 -8.84
C GLU A 14 -7.04 -4.25 -7.34
N ALA A 15 -6.07 -3.39 -6.99
CA ALA A 15 -5.64 -3.26 -5.59
C ALA A 15 -6.77 -2.82 -4.65
N ASP A 16 -7.71 -2.03 -5.14
CA ASP A 16 -8.84 -1.56 -4.35
C ASP A 16 -9.71 -2.70 -3.85
N LYS A 17 -9.78 -3.81 -4.59
CA LYS A 17 -10.53 -5.00 -4.17
C LYS A 17 -9.95 -5.63 -2.91
N GLU A 18 -8.66 -5.42 -2.66
CA GLU A 18 -7.97 -5.94 -1.48
C GLU A 18 -7.76 -4.85 -0.43
N GLY A 19 -8.40 -3.70 -0.59
CA GLY A 19 -8.27 -2.59 0.35
C GLY A 19 -6.93 -1.88 0.29
N ILE A 20 -6.22 -2.01 -0.81
CA ILE A 20 -4.93 -1.36 -1.01
C ILE A 20 -5.15 0.03 -1.62
N ILE A 21 -4.59 1.06 -0.97
CA ILE A 21 -4.75 2.43 -1.45
C ILE A 21 -3.92 2.68 -2.71
N ALA A 22 -4.36 3.66 -3.50
CA ALA A 22 -3.74 3.94 -4.81
C ALA A 22 -2.25 4.24 -4.72
N GLY A 23 -1.81 4.95 -3.68
CA GLY A 23 -0.40 5.28 -3.52
C GLY A 23 0.51 4.06 -3.42
N ILE A 24 0.06 3.02 -2.73
CA ILE A 24 0.81 1.77 -2.61
C ILE A 24 0.83 1.05 -3.96
N GLU A 25 -0.32 1.01 -4.65
CA GLU A 25 -0.39 0.36 -5.97
C GLU A 25 0.55 1.03 -6.98
N ILE A 26 0.56 2.35 -7.01
CA ILE A 26 1.43 3.10 -7.93
C ILE A 26 2.90 2.83 -7.63
N ALA A 27 3.27 2.86 -6.35
CA ALA A 27 4.65 2.64 -5.94
C ALA A 27 5.13 1.24 -6.29
N THR A 28 4.30 0.23 -6.05
CA THR A 28 4.68 -1.16 -6.28
C THR A 28 4.89 -1.49 -7.75
N LYS A 29 4.26 -0.75 -8.66
CA LYS A 29 4.49 -0.95 -10.10
C LYS A 29 5.95 -0.78 -10.50
N LYS A 30 6.67 0.05 -9.76
CA LYS A 30 8.07 0.38 -10.07
C LYS A 30 9.06 -0.38 -9.22
N MET A 31 8.59 -1.13 -8.23
CA MET A 31 9.46 -1.85 -7.31
C MET A 31 9.94 -3.15 -7.91
N LYS A 32 11.18 -3.46 -7.60
CA LYS A 32 11.79 -4.74 -7.97
C LYS A 32 11.58 -5.74 -6.84
N LYS A 33 11.65 -7.02 -7.18
CA LYS A 33 11.58 -8.08 -6.18
C LYS A 33 12.68 -7.88 -5.13
N GLY A 34 12.31 -7.90 -3.88
CA GLY A 34 13.24 -7.69 -2.77
C GLY A 34 13.49 -6.24 -2.40
N GLU A 35 12.93 -5.30 -3.15
CA GLU A 35 13.08 -3.87 -2.86
C GLU A 35 12.20 -3.46 -1.68
N ARG A 36 12.72 -2.53 -0.87
CA ARG A 36 11.98 -1.95 0.25
C ARG A 36 12.01 -0.44 0.14
N ASP A 37 10.86 0.19 0.21
CA ASP A 37 10.73 1.64 0.12
C ASP A 37 9.88 2.19 1.25
N GLN A 38 10.22 3.39 1.71
CA GLN A 38 9.34 4.17 2.57
C GLN A 38 8.52 5.09 1.70
N LEU A 39 7.20 5.07 1.92
CA LEU A 39 6.26 5.84 1.13
C LEU A 39 5.57 6.87 2.00
N THR A 40 5.57 8.12 1.52
CA THR A 40 4.74 9.17 2.09
C THR A 40 3.61 9.42 1.08
N ILE A 41 2.39 9.10 1.49
CA ILE A 41 1.23 9.09 0.60
C ILE A 41 0.27 10.19 1.01
N SER A 42 0.03 11.14 0.09
CA SER A 42 -0.95 12.19 0.36
C SER A 42 -2.36 11.61 0.40
N ALA A 43 -3.28 12.35 1.03
CA ALA A 43 -4.66 11.91 1.13
C ALA A 43 -5.28 11.60 -0.23
N LYS A 44 -4.91 12.34 -1.27
CA LYS A 44 -5.41 12.11 -2.62
C LYS A 44 -5.16 10.69 -3.13
N TYR A 45 -4.05 10.09 -2.73
CA TYR A 45 -3.69 8.72 -3.13
C TYR A 45 -3.86 7.72 -1.97
N GLY A 46 -4.43 8.17 -0.88
CA GLY A 46 -4.73 7.37 0.29
C GLY A 46 -6.24 7.29 0.53
N TYR A 47 -6.67 7.69 1.73
CA TYR A 47 -8.08 7.58 2.12
C TYR A 47 -8.88 8.85 1.89
N GLY A 48 -8.27 9.90 1.33
CA GLY A 48 -8.96 11.11 0.91
C GLY A 48 -9.63 11.88 2.05
N GLU A 49 -10.68 12.61 1.70
CA GLU A 49 -11.45 13.40 2.66
C GLU A 49 -12.30 12.55 3.61
N ALA A 50 -12.62 11.34 3.20
CA ALA A 50 -13.40 10.43 4.05
C ALA A 50 -12.58 9.84 5.18
N GLY A 51 -11.28 9.71 4.98
CA GLY A 51 -10.44 8.98 5.92
C GLY A 51 -10.81 7.51 6.00
N CYS A 52 -10.39 6.86 7.07
CA CYS A 52 -10.76 5.48 7.34
C CYS A 52 -10.93 5.28 8.84
N PRO A 53 -12.16 5.47 9.38
CA PRO A 53 -12.39 5.34 10.82
C PRO A 53 -11.99 3.98 11.37
N GLU A 54 -12.15 2.93 10.59
CA GLU A 54 -11.81 1.57 11.00
C GLU A 54 -10.33 1.42 11.31
N LEU A 55 -9.48 2.22 10.67
CA LEU A 55 -8.04 2.22 10.88
C LEU A 55 -7.57 3.44 11.66
N ASN A 56 -8.49 4.21 12.21
CA ASN A 56 -8.19 5.46 12.94
C ASN A 56 -7.45 6.47 12.06
N ILE A 57 -7.77 6.51 10.78
CA ILE A 57 -7.18 7.46 9.84
C ILE A 57 -8.15 8.63 9.65
N PRO A 58 -7.75 9.84 10.06
CA PRO A 58 -8.62 11.01 9.94
C PRO A 58 -8.77 11.48 8.48
N PRO A 59 -9.76 12.34 8.20
CA PRO A 59 -9.88 12.97 6.89
C PRO A 59 -8.60 13.72 6.50
N ASN A 60 -8.27 13.68 5.22
CA ASN A 60 -7.14 14.40 4.64
C ASN A 60 -5.77 14.02 5.24
N ALA A 61 -5.64 12.80 5.74
CA ALA A 61 -4.40 12.36 6.37
C ALA A 61 -3.33 12.00 5.34
N THR A 62 -2.10 12.46 5.62
CA THR A 62 -0.91 11.97 4.92
C THR A 62 -0.42 10.74 5.63
N LEU A 63 -0.10 9.69 4.88
CA LEU A 63 0.24 8.39 5.43
C LEU A 63 1.69 8.03 5.15
N ASP A 64 2.34 7.43 6.14
CA ASP A 64 3.69 6.91 5.98
C ASP A 64 3.66 5.39 6.11
N TYR A 65 4.17 4.72 5.08
CA TYR A 65 4.26 3.26 5.07
C TYR A 65 5.63 2.81 4.64
N GLU A 66 6.04 1.65 5.13
CA GLU A 66 7.18 0.94 4.58
C GLU A 66 6.62 -0.27 3.83
N VAL A 67 7.02 -0.43 2.58
CA VAL A 67 6.56 -1.51 1.71
C VAL A 67 7.75 -2.28 1.19
N GLU A 68 7.68 -3.59 1.30
CA GLU A 68 8.69 -4.49 0.74
C GLU A 68 8.03 -5.38 -0.32
N MET A 69 8.64 -5.42 -1.50
CA MET A 69 8.18 -6.29 -2.59
C MET A 69 8.75 -7.69 -2.38
N ILE A 70 7.89 -8.63 -2.04
CA ILE A 70 8.30 -10.03 -1.84
C ILE A 70 8.42 -10.74 -3.18
N SER A 71 7.38 -10.67 -4.00
CA SER A 71 7.39 -11.31 -5.32
C SER A 71 6.26 -10.75 -6.19
N PHE A 72 6.38 -10.99 -7.48
CA PHE A 72 5.28 -10.75 -8.41
C PHE A 72 5.46 -11.69 -9.61
N ASP A 73 4.36 -11.96 -10.30
CA ASP A 73 4.36 -12.82 -11.46
C ASP A 73 4.16 -12.02 -12.76
N LYS A 74 4.02 -12.75 -13.89
CA LYS A 74 3.89 -12.12 -15.21
C LYS A 74 2.63 -11.31 -15.39
N VAL A 75 1.56 -11.63 -14.65
CA VAL A 75 0.30 -10.88 -14.72
C VAL A 75 0.22 -9.82 -13.63
N ARG A 76 1.34 -9.56 -12.95
CA ARG A 76 1.47 -8.54 -11.92
C ARG A 76 0.56 -8.79 -10.72
N THR A 77 0.41 -10.06 -10.35
CA THR A 77 -0.08 -10.40 -9.02
C THR A 77 1.10 -10.26 -8.07
N GLU A 78 1.00 -9.32 -7.15
CA GLU A 78 2.11 -8.92 -6.30
C GLU A 78 1.88 -9.35 -4.87
N VAL A 79 2.95 -9.81 -4.22
CA VAL A 79 2.96 -10.11 -2.80
C VAL A 79 3.86 -9.09 -2.13
N ILE A 80 3.30 -8.31 -1.22
CA ILE A 80 4.02 -7.24 -0.54
C ILE A 80 3.84 -7.35 0.96
N THR A 81 4.79 -6.76 1.71
CA THR A 81 4.65 -6.56 3.15
C THR A 81 4.48 -5.06 3.39
N ILE A 82 3.50 -4.69 4.20
CA ILE A 82 3.20 -3.31 4.56
C ILE A 82 3.42 -3.14 6.06
N SER A 83 4.17 -2.13 6.42
CA SER A 83 4.42 -1.79 7.84
C SER A 83 4.03 -0.36 8.15
#